data_b8cbc36488fde40df4fc4a6b3ea14515
#
_entry.id   b8cbc36488fde40df4fc4a6b3ea14515
#
_cell.length_a   1.000
_cell.length_b   1.000
_cell.length_c   1.000
_cell.angle_alpha   90.00
_cell.angle_beta   90.00
_cell.angle_gamma   90.00
#
_symmetry.space_group_name_H-M   'P 1'
#
loop_
_entity.id
_entity.type
_entity.pdbx_description
1 polymer ?
#
loop_
_entity_poly.entity_id
_entity_poly.type
_entity_poly.pdbx_seq_one_letter_code
_entity_poly.pdbx_strand_id
1 'polypeptide(L)'
;VTNARAGQINYMDGMKMDKSCRMLQATCAIPMLFPAIEIDGQYYYDGGVCEPITIHKAEADGYHKHIIILTREKTYIKEKDKSNELAAKILKRRFPNMVKPLLERHDYYNAEVAYCNELEAKGQALLFRPEYPLASMEKDIDKLQDGYDMGYQQAMRRMGEIRAFCGLTD
;
A
#
# COMPACT_ATOMS: atom_id res chain seq x y z
N VAL A 1 3.57 4.76 -8.07
CA VAL A 1 4.19 6.02 -7.60
C VAL A 1 3.20 7.17 -7.66
N THR A 2 3.37 8.19 -6.82
CA THR A 2 2.60 9.45 -6.88
C THR A 2 3.40 10.50 -7.65
N ASN A 3 2.86 11.01 -8.76
CA ASN A 3 3.46 12.15 -9.46
C ASN A 3 3.32 13.41 -8.61
N ALA A 4 4.43 13.98 -8.16
CA ALA A 4 4.42 15.10 -7.22
C ALA A 4 3.86 16.40 -7.83
N ARG A 5 4.00 16.62 -9.13
CA ARG A 5 3.45 17.81 -9.79
C ARG A 5 1.95 17.69 -10.03
N ALA A 6 1.48 16.50 -10.42
CA ALA A 6 0.06 16.25 -10.67
C ALA A 6 -0.74 15.98 -9.38
N GLY A 7 -0.10 15.45 -8.32
CA GLY A 7 -0.78 14.97 -7.11
C GLY A 7 -1.65 13.74 -7.39
N GLN A 8 -1.25 12.89 -8.33
CA GLN A 8 -2.02 11.75 -8.81
C GLN A 8 -1.17 10.50 -8.88
N ILE A 9 -1.83 9.34 -8.79
CA ILE A 9 -1.16 8.05 -8.99
C ILE A 9 -0.64 7.94 -10.43
N ASN A 10 0.53 7.33 -10.59
CA ASN A 10 1.11 6.97 -11.87
C ASN A 10 1.66 5.54 -11.77
N TYR A 11 1.15 4.64 -12.61
CA TYR A 11 1.64 3.27 -12.69
C TYR A 11 2.78 3.18 -13.68
N MET A 12 3.90 2.65 -13.22
CA MET A 12 5.10 2.43 -14.02
C MET A 12 5.25 0.95 -14.34
N ASP A 13 5.68 0.66 -15.55
CA ASP A 13 5.98 -0.70 -15.97
C ASP A 13 7.30 -1.17 -15.34
N GLY A 14 7.20 -2.05 -14.34
CA GLY A 14 8.37 -2.58 -13.63
C GLY A 14 9.33 -3.36 -14.52
N MET A 15 8.86 -3.89 -15.67
CA MET A 15 9.73 -4.58 -16.64
C MET A 15 10.69 -3.62 -17.36
N LYS A 16 10.41 -2.32 -17.33
CA LYS A 16 11.27 -1.26 -17.88
C LYS A 16 12.23 -0.67 -16.84
N MET A 17 12.27 -1.24 -15.64
CA MET A 17 13.15 -0.76 -14.59
C MET A 17 14.62 -1.01 -14.97
N ASP A 18 15.44 0.02 -14.85
CA ASP A 18 16.87 -0.06 -15.05
C ASP A 18 17.62 -0.59 -13.82
N LYS A 19 18.92 -0.79 -13.96
CA LYS A 19 19.80 -1.26 -12.87
C LYS A 19 19.89 -0.29 -11.69
N SER A 20 19.53 0.99 -11.86
CA SER A 20 19.53 1.98 -10.78
C SER A 20 18.33 1.84 -9.84
N CYS A 21 17.34 1.05 -10.23
CA CYS A 21 16.10 0.79 -9.46
C CYS A 21 15.35 2.08 -9.04
N ARG A 22 15.44 3.14 -9.86
CA ARG A 22 14.83 4.44 -9.49
C ARG A 22 13.32 4.37 -9.32
N MET A 23 12.63 3.48 -10.06
CA MET A 23 11.19 3.26 -9.86
C MET A 23 10.89 2.71 -8.46
N LEU A 24 11.71 1.77 -7.95
CA LEU A 24 11.59 1.25 -6.58
C LEU A 24 11.91 2.34 -5.54
N GLN A 25 12.97 3.12 -5.77
CA GLN A 25 13.27 4.26 -4.90
C GLN A 25 12.10 5.24 -4.84
N ALA A 26 11.46 5.54 -5.99
CA ALA A 26 10.34 6.45 -6.06
C ALA A 26 9.11 5.92 -5.30
N THR A 27 8.77 4.62 -5.44
CA THR A 27 7.63 4.02 -4.75
C THR A 27 7.84 3.84 -3.24
N CYS A 28 9.09 3.95 -2.76
CA CYS A 28 9.45 3.93 -1.34
C CYS A 28 9.77 5.34 -0.78
N ALA A 29 9.69 6.39 -1.60
CA ALA A 29 10.03 7.75 -1.19
C ALA A 29 8.88 8.39 -0.40
N ILE A 30 8.81 8.09 0.90
CA ILE A 30 7.81 8.67 1.81
C ILE A 30 8.11 10.17 1.98
N PRO A 31 7.13 11.07 1.73
CA PRO A 31 7.28 12.50 1.98
C PRO A 31 7.78 12.77 3.39
N MET A 32 8.65 13.73 3.57
CA MET A 32 9.37 14.12 4.80
C MET A 32 10.54 13.21 5.21
N LEU A 33 10.51 11.92 4.88
CA LEU A 33 11.63 11.00 5.16
C LEU A 33 12.64 10.98 4.01
N PHE A 34 12.14 11.12 2.78
CA PHE A 34 12.96 11.10 1.57
C PHE A 34 12.62 12.26 0.64
N PRO A 35 13.57 12.73 -0.16
CA PRO A 35 13.29 13.67 -1.23
C PRO A 35 12.46 12.99 -2.34
N ALA A 36 11.74 13.79 -3.13
CA ALA A 36 11.12 13.29 -4.35
C ALA A 36 12.19 12.72 -5.30
N ILE A 37 11.91 11.58 -5.90
CA ILE A 37 12.80 10.94 -6.87
C ILE A 37 12.46 11.46 -8.26
N GLU A 38 13.48 11.95 -8.96
CA GLU A 38 13.34 12.41 -10.34
C GLU A 38 13.54 11.23 -11.32
N ILE A 39 12.56 11.03 -12.21
CA ILE A 39 12.62 10.08 -13.32
C ILE A 39 12.09 10.83 -14.55
N ASP A 40 12.88 10.90 -15.63
CA ASP A 40 12.53 11.55 -16.88
C ASP A 40 11.98 12.99 -16.73
N GLY A 41 12.62 13.78 -15.86
CA GLY A 41 12.23 15.18 -15.58
C GLY A 41 10.94 15.34 -14.77
N GLN A 42 10.35 14.25 -14.29
CA GLN A 42 9.21 14.26 -13.39
C GLN A 42 9.63 13.86 -11.96
N TYR A 43 8.90 14.35 -10.98
CA TYR A 43 9.17 14.08 -9.55
C TYR A 43 8.12 13.15 -8.98
N TYR A 44 8.57 12.15 -8.25
CA TYR A 44 7.71 11.11 -7.71
C TYR A 44 7.94 10.87 -6.22
N TYR A 45 6.86 10.51 -5.53
CA TYR A 45 6.81 10.03 -4.17
C TYR A 45 6.15 8.64 -4.13
N ASP A 46 6.12 8.05 -2.93
CA ASP A 46 5.46 6.79 -2.62
C ASP A 46 4.02 6.75 -3.18
N GLY A 47 3.67 5.66 -3.85
CA GLY A 47 2.34 5.45 -4.42
C GLY A 47 1.23 5.44 -3.37
N GLY A 48 1.54 4.96 -2.16
CA GLY A 48 0.61 4.91 -1.04
C GLY A 48 0.20 6.29 -0.48
N VAL A 49 0.65 7.41 -1.07
CA VAL A 49 0.09 8.74 -0.81
C VAL A 49 -1.28 8.89 -1.48
N CYS A 50 -1.41 8.45 -2.74
CA CYS A 50 -2.65 8.56 -3.51
C CYS A 50 -3.48 7.28 -3.49
N GLU A 51 -2.83 6.12 -3.48
CA GLU A 51 -3.46 4.80 -3.56
C GLU A 51 -2.71 3.81 -2.66
N PRO A 52 -3.10 3.73 -1.38
CA PRO A 52 -2.46 2.83 -0.41
C PRO A 52 -2.62 1.34 -0.71
N ILE A 53 -3.73 0.95 -1.35
CA ILE A 53 -4.03 -0.44 -1.74
C ILE A 53 -4.46 -0.43 -3.21
N THR A 54 -3.63 -0.96 -4.10
CA THR A 54 -3.80 -0.87 -5.57
C THR A 54 -4.86 -1.84 -6.12
N ILE A 55 -5.96 -2.05 -5.41
CA ILE A 55 -6.99 -3.02 -5.77
C ILE A 55 -7.72 -2.64 -7.07
N HIS A 56 -8.08 -1.36 -7.21
CA HIS A 56 -8.77 -0.89 -8.41
C HIS A 56 -7.93 -1.01 -9.68
N LYS A 57 -6.61 -0.86 -9.55
CA LYS A 57 -5.70 -1.09 -10.67
C LYS A 57 -5.68 -2.56 -11.08
N ALA A 58 -5.63 -3.48 -10.12
CA ALA A 58 -5.67 -4.91 -10.41
C ALA A 58 -6.95 -5.30 -11.16
N GLU A 59 -8.10 -4.76 -10.75
CA GLU A 59 -9.38 -4.98 -11.46
C GLU A 59 -9.38 -4.36 -12.86
N ALA A 60 -8.87 -3.14 -13.01
CA ALA A 60 -8.75 -2.47 -14.31
C ALA A 60 -7.82 -3.23 -15.27
N ASP A 61 -6.84 -3.97 -14.75
CA ASP A 61 -5.97 -4.87 -15.53
C ASP A 61 -6.62 -6.23 -15.84
N GLY A 62 -7.89 -6.45 -15.42
CA GLY A 62 -8.67 -7.64 -15.75
C GLY A 62 -8.57 -8.78 -14.74
N TYR A 63 -7.99 -8.55 -13.56
CA TYR A 63 -7.97 -9.55 -12.49
C TYR A 63 -9.26 -9.47 -11.68
N HIS A 64 -9.90 -10.62 -11.43
CA HIS A 64 -11.21 -10.71 -10.74
C HIS A 64 -11.17 -11.54 -9.46
N LYS A 65 -10.01 -12.11 -9.14
CA LYS A 65 -9.75 -12.82 -7.89
C LYS A 65 -8.47 -12.29 -7.25
N HIS A 66 -8.53 -11.97 -5.98
CA HIS A 66 -7.46 -11.25 -5.30
C HIS A 66 -7.06 -11.95 -4.00
N ILE A 67 -5.77 -12.12 -3.78
CA ILE A 67 -5.20 -12.42 -2.45
C ILE A 67 -4.60 -11.12 -1.95
N ILE A 68 -5.17 -10.57 -0.87
CA ILE A 68 -4.80 -9.26 -0.36
C ILE A 68 -4.20 -9.43 1.03
N ILE A 69 -2.96 -9.00 1.19
CA ILE A 69 -2.24 -9.03 2.46
C ILE A 69 -2.19 -7.60 3.02
N LEU A 70 -2.92 -7.36 4.08
CA LEU A 70 -2.96 -6.07 4.76
C LEU A 70 -2.01 -6.08 5.97
N THR A 71 -1.41 -4.94 6.25
CA THR A 71 -0.43 -4.79 7.34
C THR A 71 -1.04 -4.31 8.64
N ARG A 72 -2.36 -4.14 8.68
CA ARG A 72 -3.13 -3.70 9.85
C ARG A 72 -4.21 -4.72 10.19
N GLU A 73 -4.50 -4.85 11.47
CA GLU A 73 -5.55 -5.70 11.99
C GLU A 73 -6.95 -5.25 11.53
N LYS A 74 -7.94 -6.11 11.70
CA LYS A 74 -9.31 -5.92 11.15
C LYS A 74 -10.01 -4.66 11.68
N THR A 75 -9.73 -4.30 12.92
CA THR A 75 -10.38 -3.17 13.62
C THR A 75 -9.69 -1.83 13.38
N TYR A 76 -8.56 -1.83 12.68
CA TYR A 76 -7.82 -0.62 12.44
C TYR A 76 -8.56 0.35 11.51
N ILE A 77 -8.70 1.58 11.96
CA ILE A 77 -9.17 2.72 11.17
C ILE A 77 -8.04 3.74 11.14
N LYS A 78 -7.66 4.14 9.94
CA LYS A 78 -6.60 5.13 9.77
C LYS A 78 -7.13 6.51 10.11
N GLU A 79 -6.50 7.18 11.06
CA GLU A 79 -6.79 8.56 11.43
C GLU A 79 -5.91 9.56 10.66
N LYS A 80 -6.25 10.84 10.78
CA LYS A 80 -5.42 11.93 10.27
C LYS A 80 -4.05 11.90 10.92
N ASP A 81 -3.03 12.02 10.10
CA ASP A 81 -1.64 11.94 10.54
C ASP A 81 -0.99 13.32 10.50
N LYS A 82 -0.51 13.78 11.65
CA LYS A 82 0.20 15.07 11.79
C LYS A 82 1.44 15.15 10.88
N SER A 83 2.08 14.01 10.58
CA SER A 83 3.21 13.98 9.66
C SER A 83 2.79 14.33 8.23
N ASN A 84 1.63 13.84 7.79
CA ASN A 84 1.06 14.20 6.49
C ASN A 84 0.63 15.67 6.43
N GLU A 85 0.09 16.21 7.51
CA GLU A 85 -0.24 17.65 7.60
C GLU A 85 1.02 18.51 7.49
N LEU A 86 2.10 18.11 8.15
CA LEU A 86 3.38 18.80 8.06
C LEU A 86 3.97 18.70 6.65
N ALA A 87 3.93 17.50 6.06
CA ALA A 87 4.37 17.27 4.68
C ALA A 87 3.61 18.16 3.69
N ALA A 88 2.28 18.25 3.84
CA ALA A 88 1.45 19.11 3.01
C ALA A 88 1.84 20.58 3.12
N LYS A 89 2.12 21.09 4.34
CA LYS A 89 2.57 22.48 4.57
C LYS A 89 3.93 22.76 3.89
N ILE A 90 4.88 21.83 4.00
CA ILE A 90 6.22 22.00 3.44
C ILE A 90 6.21 21.89 1.92
N LEU A 91 5.50 20.89 1.39
CA LEU A 91 5.49 20.62 -0.05
C LEU A 91 4.62 21.60 -0.85
N LYS A 92 3.70 22.30 -0.22
CA LYS A 92 2.75 23.22 -0.87
C LYS A 92 3.39 24.21 -1.85
N ARG A 93 4.60 24.75 -1.54
CA ARG A 93 5.29 25.71 -2.42
C ARG A 93 5.82 25.07 -3.69
N ARG A 94 6.37 23.87 -3.59
CA ARG A 94 7.02 23.16 -4.71
C ARG A 94 6.04 22.27 -5.47
N PHE A 95 5.15 21.62 -4.74
CA PHE A 95 4.19 20.62 -5.24
C PHE A 95 2.78 20.87 -4.66
N PRO A 96 2.10 21.94 -5.08
CA PRO A 96 0.81 22.31 -4.50
C PRO A 96 -0.27 21.24 -4.62
N ASN A 97 -0.22 20.43 -5.67
CA ASN A 97 -1.19 19.36 -5.89
C ASN A 97 -0.99 18.13 -4.95
N MET A 98 0.14 18.04 -4.25
CA MET A 98 0.36 17.03 -3.21
C MET A 98 -0.42 17.28 -1.92
N VAL A 99 -0.91 18.50 -1.72
CA VAL A 99 -1.59 18.89 -0.46
C VAL A 99 -2.83 18.03 -0.21
N LYS A 100 -3.70 17.91 -1.21
CA LYS A 100 -4.95 17.15 -1.09
C LYS A 100 -4.69 15.67 -0.80
N PRO A 101 -3.92 14.92 -1.61
CA PRO A 101 -3.67 13.50 -1.33
C PRO A 101 -3.02 13.25 0.04
N LEU A 102 -2.14 14.13 0.50
CA LEU A 102 -1.52 13.98 1.83
C LEU A 102 -2.55 14.15 2.95
N LEU A 103 -3.44 15.14 2.86
CA LEU A 103 -4.45 15.41 3.88
C LEU A 103 -5.57 14.37 3.90
N GLU A 104 -5.94 13.82 2.73
CA GLU A 104 -7.02 12.84 2.57
C GLU A 104 -6.55 11.38 2.55
N ARG A 105 -5.24 11.13 2.76
CA ARG A 105 -4.66 9.78 2.70
C ARG A 105 -5.37 8.77 3.62
N HIS A 106 -5.87 9.20 4.76
CA HIS A 106 -6.61 8.36 5.70
C HIS A 106 -7.96 7.94 5.12
N ASP A 107 -8.66 8.84 4.41
CA ASP A 107 -9.95 8.53 3.76
C ASP A 107 -9.74 7.53 2.62
N TYR A 108 -8.71 7.71 1.79
CA TYR A 108 -8.37 6.77 0.71
C TYR A 108 -8.09 5.38 1.25
N TYR A 109 -7.24 5.27 2.28
CA TYR A 109 -6.93 3.98 2.89
C TYR A 109 -8.18 3.29 3.45
N ASN A 110 -9.01 4.01 4.19
CA ASN A 110 -10.21 3.44 4.80
C ASN A 110 -11.25 3.02 3.75
N ALA A 111 -11.40 3.80 2.68
CA ALA A 111 -12.29 3.45 1.56
C ALA A 111 -11.81 2.20 0.82
N GLU A 112 -10.51 2.08 0.54
CA GLU A 112 -9.93 0.91 -0.12
C GLU A 112 -10.03 -0.36 0.76
N VAL A 113 -9.80 -0.23 2.09
CA VAL A 113 -10.01 -1.33 3.03
C VAL A 113 -11.46 -1.77 3.06
N ALA A 114 -12.42 -0.82 3.06
CA ALA A 114 -13.85 -1.13 3.00
C ALA A 114 -14.19 -1.89 1.71
N TYR A 115 -13.67 -1.45 0.58
CA TYR A 115 -13.84 -2.12 -0.70
C TYR A 115 -13.24 -3.53 -0.72
N CYS A 116 -12.03 -3.71 -0.16
CA CYS A 116 -11.45 -5.05 0.01
C CYS A 116 -12.35 -5.99 0.83
N ASN A 117 -12.98 -5.48 1.89
CA ASN A 117 -13.96 -6.26 2.68
C ASN A 117 -15.19 -6.65 1.87
N GLU A 118 -15.68 -5.78 1.00
CA GLU A 118 -16.80 -6.12 0.10
C GLU A 118 -16.41 -7.21 -0.90
N LEU A 119 -15.20 -7.17 -1.46
CA LEU A 119 -14.70 -8.22 -2.35
C LEU A 119 -14.55 -9.56 -1.63
N GLU A 120 -14.09 -9.55 -0.37
CA GLU A 120 -14.02 -10.75 0.46
C GLU A 120 -15.43 -11.33 0.71
N ALA A 121 -16.40 -10.50 1.08
CA ALA A 121 -17.77 -10.91 1.29
C ALA A 121 -18.44 -11.50 0.02
N LYS A 122 -18.03 -11.04 -1.16
CA LYS A 122 -18.46 -11.56 -2.46
C LYS A 122 -17.70 -12.82 -2.91
N GLY A 123 -16.73 -13.29 -2.15
CA GLY A 123 -15.86 -14.41 -2.53
C GLY A 123 -14.89 -14.09 -3.68
N GLN A 124 -14.65 -12.82 -3.94
CA GLN A 124 -13.73 -12.33 -4.97
C GLN A 124 -12.33 -12.03 -4.42
N ALA A 125 -12.16 -11.98 -3.09
CA ALA A 125 -10.88 -11.81 -2.44
C ALA A 125 -10.71 -12.73 -1.24
N LEU A 126 -9.46 -13.10 -0.94
CA LEU A 126 -9.02 -13.63 0.35
C LEU A 126 -8.16 -12.57 1.04
N LEU A 127 -8.58 -12.14 2.23
CA LEU A 127 -7.83 -11.17 3.01
C LEU A 127 -7.02 -11.86 4.10
N PHE A 128 -5.75 -11.46 4.18
CA PHE A 128 -4.82 -11.79 5.27
C PHE A 128 -4.52 -10.53 6.05
N ARG A 129 -4.61 -10.60 7.36
CA ARG A 129 -4.39 -9.47 8.27
C ARG A 129 -3.66 -9.93 9.51
N PRO A 130 -2.87 -9.07 10.15
CA PRO A 130 -2.33 -9.37 11.47
C PRO A 130 -3.46 -9.67 12.48
N GLU A 131 -3.23 -10.63 13.36
CA GLU A 131 -4.16 -10.99 14.43
C GLU A 131 -4.09 -9.98 15.59
N TYR A 132 -2.99 -9.22 15.66
CA TYR A 132 -2.75 -8.15 16.63
C TYR A 132 -2.01 -6.98 15.95
N PRO A 133 -2.04 -5.76 16.56
CA PRO A 133 -1.37 -4.60 15.99
C PRO A 133 0.14 -4.80 15.82
N LEU A 134 0.66 -4.53 14.64
CA LEU A 134 2.10 -4.51 14.37
C LEU A 134 2.60 -3.06 14.32
N ALA A 135 3.73 -2.79 15.00
CA ALA A 135 4.36 -1.49 14.98
C ALA A 135 5.05 -1.25 13.62
N SER A 136 4.79 -0.08 13.03
CA SER A 136 5.58 0.38 11.89
C SER A 136 6.97 0.76 12.36
N MET A 137 8.04 0.24 11.83
CA MET A 137 9.41 0.52 12.25
C MET A 137 9.81 -0.15 13.58
N GLU A 138 9.27 -1.35 13.86
CA GLU A 138 9.71 -2.19 14.96
C GLU A 138 11.23 -2.48 14.82
N LYS A 139 11.93 -2.50 15.96
CA LYS A 139 13.37 -2.76 16.03
C LYS A 139 13.70 -3.96 16.93
N ASP A 140 12.73 -4.40 17.70
CA ASP A 140 12.85 -5.56 18.54
C ASP A 140 12.79 -6.82 17.67
N ILE A 141 13.88 -7.60 17.68
CA ILE A 141 14.03 -8.78 16.81
C ILE A 141 13.02 -9.86 17.17
N ASP A 142 12.72 -10.05 18.46
CA ASP A 142 11.76 -11.06 18.91
C ASP A 142 10.36 -10.72 18.40
N LYS A 143 9.95 -9.45 18.51
CA LYS A 143 8.66 -8.99 17.96
C LYS A 143 8.57 -9.08 16.44
N LEU A 144 9.67 -8.86 15.74
CA LEU A 144 9.72 -9.06 14.29
C LEU A 144 9.56 -10.54 13.94
N GLN A 145 10.22 -11.43 14.70
CA GLN A 145 10.08 -12.87 14.53
C GLN A 145 8.66 -13.34 14.84
N ASP A 146 8.06 -12.87 15.94
CA ASP A 146 6.67 -13.18 16.30
C ASP A 146 5.69 -12.75 15.20
N GLY A 147 5.89 -11.55 14.63
CA GLY A 147 5.09 -11.06 13.51
C GLY A 147 5.20 -11.92 12.25
N TYR A 148 6.43 -12.37 11.93
CA TYR A 148 6.67 -13.29 10.83
C TYR A 148 5.98 -14.64 11.07
N ASP A 149 6.18 -15.23 12.25
CA ASP A 149 5.63 -16.55 12.58
C ASP A 149 4.10 -16.53 12.58
N MET A 150 3.49 -15.47 13.09
CA MET A 150 2.04 -15.25 13.02
C MET A 150 1.55 -15.27 11.57
N GLY A 151 2.16 -14.50 10.68
CA GLY A 151 1.77 -14.43 9.27
C GLY A 151 1.97 -15.77 8.56
N TYR A 152 3.11 -16.44 8.80
CA TYR A 152 3.40 -17.75 8.25
C TYR A 152 2.39 -18.80 8.69
N GLN A 153 2.10 -18.88 9.99
CA GLN A 153 1.13 -19.85 10.54
C GLN A 153 -0.29 -19.55 10.03
N GLN A 154 -0.68 -18.29 9.90
CA GLN A 154 -1.97 -17.90 9.33
C GLN A 154 -2.11 -18.39 7.89
N ALA A 155 -1.08 -18.19 7.05
CA ALA A 155 -1.08 -18.65 5.67
C ALA A 155 -1.13 -20.19 5.59
N MET A 156 -0.34 -20.90 6.42
CA MET A 156 -0.34 -22.36 6.44
C MET A 156 -1.68 -22.95 6.89
N ARG A 157 -2.33 -22.38 7.91
CA ARG A 157 -3.68 -22.81 8.33
C ARG A 157 -4.72 -22.66 7.23
N ARG A 158 -4.56 -21.64 6.38
CA ARG A 158 -5.49 -21.33 5.28
C ARG A 158 -5.04 -21.84 3.91
N MET A 159 -4.01 -22.69 3.85
CA MET A 159 -3.43 -23.18 2.58
C MET A 159 -4.47 -23.91 1.71
N GLY A 160 -5.34 -24.73 2.30
CA GLY A 160 -6.44 -25.39 1.57
C GLY A 160 -7.41 -24.37 0.95
N GLU A 161 -7.76 -23.31 1.68
CA GLU A 161 -8.60 -22.23 1.17
C GLU A 161 -7.91 -21.47 0.02
N ILE A 162 -6.62 -21.17 0.15
CA ILE A 162 -5.82 -20.52 -0.90
C ILE A 162 -5.82 -21.39 -2.16
N ARG A 163 -5.53 -22.70 -2.04
CA ARG A 163 -5.50 -23.62 -3.18
C ARG A 163 -6.84 -23.67 -3.89
N ALA A 164 -7.93 -23.83 -3.14
CA ALA A 164 -9.28 -23.87 -3.69
C ALA A 164 -9.65 -22.54 -4.38
N PHE A 165 -9.31 -21.40 -3.76
CA PHE A 165 -9.55 -20.08 -4.33
C PHE A 165 -8.81 -19.86 -5.65
N CYS A 166 -7.57 -20.35 -5.75
CA CYS A 166 -6.75 -20.28 -6.96
C CYS A 166 -7.12 -21.34 -8.01
N GLY A 167 -8.05 -22.27 -7.69
CA GLY A 167 -8.41 -23.37 -8.59
C GLY A 167 -7.29 -24.42 -8.73
N LEU A 168 -6.41 -24.53 -7.74
CA LEU A 168 -5.36 -25.55 -7.69
C LEU A 168 -5.94 -26.80 -7.04
N THR A 169 -6.10 -27.86 -7.82
CA THR A 169 -6.41 -29.21 -7.30
C THR A 169 -5.14 -29.87 -6.75
N ASP A 170 -5.29 -30.73 -5.75
CA ASP A 170 -4.20 -31.56 -5.23
C ASP A 170 -3.68 -32.54 -6.29
#